data_b89bac82b4ebaf655ab79a083af6a1eb
#
_entry.id   b89bac82b4ebaf655ab79a083af6a1eb
#
_cell.length_a   1.000
_cell.length_b   1.000
_cell.length_c   1.000
_cell.angle_alpha   90.00
_cell.angle_beta   90.00
_cell.angle_gamma   90.00
#
_symmetry.space_group_name_H-M   'P 1'
#
loop_
_entity.id
_entity.type
_entity.pdbx_description
1 polymer ?
#
loop_
_entity_poly.entity_id
_entity_poly.type
_entity_poly.pdbx_seq_one_letter_code
_entity_poly.pdbx_strand_id
1 'polypeptide(L)'
;IEEEEEEEEEEETETEKKQKERPKQRRMRLDGLQNYGTEYCWAMDKSGTPCEKKTQKKCPVPYCSKHLRCGDDAFSTREHPLGIGKILIANFDLPKNYKMVYFGTRKPVRKLNKFRKDYMLSFWRGGGVIDPQDCPVSSKLQYMSNPGPQERSNVTCTNRMFGDTRDEGIVGREYKTTEFIPKGTQMLQFYGPQWFASRDIEKINVGTKKYPAPLKRKRGRIE
;
A
#
# COMPACT_ATOMS: atom_id res chain seq x y z
N ILE A 1 -12.90 39.32 -35.25
CA ILE A 1 -13.21 37.91 -35.58
C ILE A 1 -11.89 37.14 -35.74
N GLU A 2 -10.89 37.66 -36.48
CA GLU A 2 -9.57 36.99 -36.60
C GLU A 2 -8.75 36.99 -35.30
N GLU A 3 -8.83 38.05 -34.48
CA GLU A 3 -8.15 38.13 -33.17
C GLU A 3 -8.75 37.17 -32.12
N GLU A 4 -10.06 36.93 -32.15
CA GLU A 4 -10.75 36.01 -31.24
C GLU A 4 -10.43 34.52 -31.58
N GLU A 5 -10.27 34.21 -32.88
CA GLU A 5 -9.88 32.84 -33.31
C GLU A 5 -8.41 32.51 -32.97
N GLU A 6 -7.49 33.48 -33.01
CA GLU A 6 -6.10 33.30 -32.61
C GLU A 6 -5.95 33.08 -31.08
N GLU A 7 -6.74 33.78 -30.22
CA GLU A 7 -6.74 33.61 -28.78
C GLU A 7 -7.30 32.22 -28.37
N GLU A 8 -8.35 31.73 -29.04
CA GLU A 8 -8.89 30.39 -28.78
C GLU A 8 -7.93 29.27 -29.20
N GLU A 9 -7.21 29.39 -30.31
CA GLU A 9 -6.19 28.42 -30.73
C GLU A 9 -4.96 28.39 -29.80
N GLU A 10 -4.54 29.53 -29.25
CA GLU A 10 -3.45 29.59 -28.27
C GLU A 10 -3.85 28.97 -26.90
N GLU A 11 -5.09 29.16 -26.44
CA GLU A 11 -5.59 28.60 -25.21
C GLU A 11 -5.79 27.09 -25.30
N GLU A 12 -6.26 26.54 -26.41
CA GLU A 12 -6.34 25.11 -26.68
C GLU A 12 -4.96 24.43 -26.72
N THR A 13 -3.97 25.06 -27.35
CA THR A 13 -2.61 24.52 -27.44
C THR A 13 -1.90 24.50 -26.06
N GLU A 14 -2.14 25.50 -25.23
CA GLU A 14 -1.56 25.56 -23.87
C GLU A 14 -2.21 24.54 -22.90
N THR A 15 -3.52 24.32 -23.02
CA THR A 15 -4.26 23.30 -22.26
C THR A 15 -3.88 21.88 -22.67
N GLU A 16 -3.69 21.62 -23.97
CA GLU A 16 -3.20 20.32 -24.45
C GLU A 16 -1.76 20.05 -24.04
N LYS A 17 -0.87 21.04 -24.02
CA LYS A 17 0.50 20.90 -23.50
C LYS A 17 0.52 20.62 -22.01
N LYS A 18 -0.32 21.29 -21.20
CA LYS A 18 -0.45 21.05 -19.75
C LYS A 18 -1.03 19.68 -19.44
N GLN A 19 -1.91 19.11 -20.26
CA GLN A 19 -2.46 17.77 -20.09
C GLN A 19 -1.49 16.66 -20.53
N LYS A 20 -0.66 16.86 -21.55
CA LYS A 20 0.30 15.85 -22.03
C LYS A 20 1.55 15.73 -21.15
N GLU A 21 1.99 16.79 -20.48
CA GLU A 21 3.19 16.76 -19.64
C GLU A 21 2.96 16.10 -18.26
N ARG A 22 1.79 16.27 -17.64
CA ARG A 22 1.49 15.74 -16.31
C ARG A 22 1.54 14.20 -16.20
N PRO A 23 0.99 13.39 -17.12
CA PRO A 23 1.01 11.94 -16.99
C PRO A 23 2.39 11.31 -17.20
N LYS A 24 3.22 11.85 -18.09
CA LYS A 24 4.57 11.33 -18.38
C LYS A 24 5.55 11.57 -17.24
N GLN A 25 5.53 12.77 -16.66
CA GLN A 25 6.40 13.11 -15.52
C GLN A 25 6.04 12.32 -14.27
N ARG A 26 4.74 12.06 -14.02
CA ARG A 26 4.27 11.24 -12.91
C ARG A 26 4.65 9.77 -13.07
N ARG A 27 4.57 9.20 -14.28
CA ARG A 27 5.03 7.84 -14.58
C ARG A 27 6.54 7.67 -14.39
N MET A 28 7.33 8.57 -14.95
CA MET A 28 8.79 8.53 -14.82
C MET A 28 9.26 8.66 -13.36
N ARG A 29 8.64 9.51 -12.53
CA ARG A 29 8.98 9.63 -11.11
C ARG A 29 8.63 8.39 -10.31
N LEU A 30 7.45 7.80 -10.52
CA LEU A 30 7.07 6.57 -9.83
C LEU A 30 7.94 5.38 -10.27
N ASP A 31 8.19 5.23 -11.55
CA ASP A 31 9.09 4.22 -12.10
C ASP A 31 10.54 4.45 -11.64
N GLY A 32 11.00 5.70 -11.60
CA GLY A 32 12.30 6.10 -11.09
C GLY A 32 12.47 5.77 -9.61
N LEU A 33 11.54 6.15 -8.75
CA LEU A 33 11.58 5.85 -7.31
C LEU A 33 11.51 4.35 -7.03
N GLN A 34 10.83 3.58 -7.86
CA GLN A 34 10.72 2.13 -7.72
C GLN A 34 12.00 1.38 -8.12
N ASN A 35 12.83 1.97 -8.98
CA ASN A 35 14.06 1.35 -9.48
C ASN A 35 15.30 1.75 -8.68
N TYR A 36 15.32 2.88 -7.98
CA TYR A 36 16.48 3.46 -7.33
C TYR A 36 16.63 3.13 -5.83
N GLY A 37 16.45 1.90 -5.44
CA GLY A 37 16.85 1.47 -4.10
C GLY A 37 16.13 2.19 -2.96
N THR A 38 16.85 2.42 -1.87
CA THR A 38 16.30 2.95 -0.61
C THR A 38 16.77 4.38 -0.30
N GLU A 39 17.29 5.11 -1.26
CA GLU A 39 17.82 6.46 -1.03
C GLU A 39 16.72 7.50 -0.79
N TYR A 40 15.62 7.41 -1.54
CA TYR A 40 14.49 8.32 -1.45
C TYR A 40 13.25 7.64 -0.87
N CYS A 41 12.41 8.44 -0.23
CA CYS A 41 11.18 8.00 0.41
C CYS A 41 10.18 7.44 -0.61
N TRP A 42 9.64 6.26 -0.35
CA TRP A 42 8.68 5.59 -1.23
C TRP A 42 7.24 6.10 -1.09
N ALA A 43 6.95 6.87 -0.04
CA ALA A 43 5.62 7.39 0.22
C ALA A 43 5.19 8.47 -0.77
N MET A 44 3.90 8.63 -0.92
CA MET A 44 3.29 9.85 -1.45
C MET A 44 3.15 10.90 -0.35
N ASP A 45 3.14 12.16 -0.75
CA ASP A 45 2.74 13.27 0.12
C ASP A 45 1.23 13.52 0.07
N LYS A 46 0.76 14.53 0.81
CA LYS A 46 -0.66 14.90 0.87
C LYS A 46 -1.24 15.40 -0.46
N SER A 47 -0.41 15.81 -1.40
CA SER A 47 -0.85 16.24 -2.75
C SER A 47 -0.98 15.07 -3.73
N GLY A 48 -0.58 13.85 -3.32
CA GLY A 48 -0.56 12.67 -4.16
C GLY A 48 0.64 12.63 -5.11
N THR A 49 1.69 13.39 -4.80
CA THR A 49 2.98 13.32 -5.50
C THR A 49 3.99 12.48 -4.71
N PRO A 50 4.97 11.83 -5.35
CA PRO A 50 6.02 11.12 -4.65
C PRO A 50 6.81 12.03 -3.72
N CYS A 51 7.09 11.55 -2.51
CA CYS A 51 7.91 12.27 -1.55
C CYS A 51 9.37 12.32 -2.02
N GLU A 52 9.91 13.54 -2.15
CA GLU A 52 11.28 13.77 -2.64
C GLU A 52 12.35 13.75 -1.51
N LYS A 53 11.92 13.49 -0.27
CA LYS A 53 12.85 13.48 0.87
C LYS A 53 13.69 12.20 0.87
N LYS A 54 14.95 12.36 1.29
CA LYS A 54 15.82 11.20 1.54
C LYS A 54 15.27 10.34 2.67
N THR A 55 15.55 9.05 2.61
CA THR A 55 15.23 8.09 3.65
C THR A 55 16.04 8.38 4.92
N GLN A 56 15.59 7.86 6.04
CA GLN A 56 16.31 7.98 7.29
C GLN A 56 17.49 7.01 7.32
N LYS A 57 18.73 7.51 7.42
CA LYS A 57 19.99 6.75 7.32
C LYS A 57 20.07 5.51 8.25
N LYS A 58 19.46 5.58 9.44
CA LYS A 58 19.51 4.48 10.43
C LYS A 58 18.29 3.55 10.38
N CYS A 59 17.36 3.77 9.44
CA CYS A 59 16.17 2.96 9.31
C CYS A 59 16.26 2.14 8.03
N PRO A 60 16.08 0.81 8.08
CA PRO A 60 16.21 -0.05 6.91
C PRO A 60 15.07 0.10 5.91
N VAL A 61 13.91 0.62 6.34
CA VAL A 61 12.75 0.79 5.46
C VAL A 61 12.83 2.11 4.71
N PRO A 62 12.40 2.16 3.43
CA PRO A 62 12.63 3.31 2.55
C PRO A 62 11.63 4.45 2.77
N TYR A 63 11.58 4.96 4.00
CA TYR A 63 10.74 6.11 4.35
C TYR A 63 11.56 7.22 5.03
N CYS A 64 11.17 8.47 4.78
CA CYS A 64 11.71 9.61 5.52
C CYS A 64 11.11 9.67 6.94
N SER A 65 11.71 10.47 7.83
CA SER A 65 11.28 10.59 9.24
C SER A 65 9.81 10.95 9.41
N LYS A 66 9.23 11.78 8.50
CA LYS A 66 7.79 12.08 8.50
C LYS A 66 6.96 10.82 8.24
N HIS A 67 7.27 10.12 7.13
CA HIS A 67 6.45 8.98 6.69
C HIS A 67 6.69 7.71 7.53
N LEU A 68 7.79 7.61 8.24
CA LEU A 68 7.95 6.61 9.30
C LEU A 68 6.96 6.81 10.44
N ARG A 69 6.77 8.05 10.90
CA ARG A 69 5.88 8.38 12.03
C ARG A 69 4.41 8.42 11.66
N CYS A 70 4.08 9.03 10.51
CA CYS A 70 2.70 9.30 10.10
C CYS A 70 2.16 8.27 9.10
N GLY A 71 3.03 7.39 8.56
CA GLY A 71 2.71 6.49 7.46
C GLY A 71 2.64 7.23 6.11
N ASP A 72 2.50 6.45 5.05
CA ASP A 72 2.35 6.93 3.68
C ASP A 72 1.01 7.68 3.52
N ASP A 73 1.06 8.90 2.96
CA ASP A 73 -0.12 9.71 2.71
C ASP A 73 -0.96 9.16 1.53
N ALA A 74 -0.42 8.19 0.76
CA ALA A 74 -1.21 7.42 -0.22
C ALA A 74 -2.38 6.67 0.42
N PHE A 75 -2.35 6.46 1.74
CA PHE A 75 -3.33 5.67 2.46
C PHE A 75 -3.93 6.41 3.64
N SER A 76 -5.21 6.13 3.90
CA SER A 76 -5.89 6.48 5.15
C SER A 76 -6.54 5.26 5.77
N THR A 77 -6.67 5.30 7.10
CA THR A 77 -7.42 4.29 7.84
C THR A 77 -8.82 4.81 8.13
N ARG A 78 -9.82 3.94 8.05
CA ARG A 78 -11.22 4.23 8.37
C ARG A 78 -11.79 3.08 9.17
N GLU A 79 -12.79 3.36 10.00
CA GLU A 79 -13.63 2.32 10.57
C GLU A 79 -14.48 1.68 9.45
N HIS A 80 -14.57 0.37 9.46
CA HIS A 80 -15.38 -0.36 8.48
C HIS A 80 -16.87 -0.14 8.76
N PRO A 81 -17.70 0.17 7.74
CA PRO A 81 -19.13 0.40 7.94
C PRO A 81 -19.90 -0.77 8.60
N LEU A 82 -19.39 -2.00 8.47
CA LEU A 82 -19.95 -3.19 9.11
C LEU A 82 -19.40 -3.45 10.52
N GLY A 83 -18.62 -2.56 11.10
CA GLY A 83 -18.08 -2.70 12.46
C GLY A 83 -17.00 -3.77 12.62
N ILE A 84 -16.40 -4.27 11.54
CA ILE A 84 -15.35 -5.32 11.57
C ILE A 84 -13.93 -4.78 11.80
N GLY A 85 -13.79 -3.58 12.34
CA GLY A 85 -12.52 -2.94 12.65
C GLY A 85 -12.05 -1.94 11.60
N LYS A 86 -10.77 -1.59 11.65
CA LYS A 86 -10.18 -0.60 10.73
C LYS A 86 -9.82 -1.21 9.40
N ILE A 87 -9.96 -0.41 8.35
CA ILE A 87 -9.60 -0.74 6.98
C ILE A 87 -8.63 0.28 6.40
N LEU A 88 -7.87 -0.12 5.40
CA LEU A 88 -6.94 0.73 4.65
C LEU A 88 -7.54 1.12 3.31
N ILE A 89 -7.57 2.42 3.02
CA ILE A 89 -8.17 3.00 1.82
C ILE A 89 -7.11 3.77 1.03
N ALA A 90 -7.12 3.64 -0.30
CA ALA A 90 -6.31 4.44 -1.19
C ALA A 90 -6.83 5.88 -1.25
N ASN A 91 -5.98 6.87 -0.92
CA ASN A 91 -6.33 8.30 -0.97
C ASN A 91 -6.22 8.88 -2.38
N PHE A 92 -5.47 8.23 -3.25
CA PHE A 92 -5.19 8.63 -4.63
C PHE A 92 -5.30 7.42 -5.54
N ASP A 93 -5.37 7.67 -6.84
CA ASP A 93 -5.20 6.64 -7.85
C ASP A 93 -3.79 6.06 -7.76
N LEU A 94 -3.69 4.76 -7.54
CA LEU A 94 -2.40 4.07 -7.44
C LEU A 94 -2.15 3.26 -8.70
N PRO A 95 -0.98 3.42 -9.35
CA PRO A 95 -0.63 2.62 -10.51
C PRO A 95 -0.40 1.16 -10.11
N LYS A 96 -0.48 0.26 -11.08
CA LYS A 96 0.02 -1.12 -10.93
C LYS A 96 1.51 -1.09 -10.55
N ASN A 97 1.92 -1.99 -9.66
CA ASN A 97 3.27 -2.08 -9.09
C ASN A 97 3.67 -0.89 -8.19
N TYR A 98 2.70 -0.10 -7.69
CA TYR A 98 3.01 0.84 -6.61
C TYR A 98 3.57 0.09 -5.41
N LYS A 99 4.78 0.46 -4.99
CA LYS A 99 5.50 -0.23 -3.91
C LYS A 99 5.25 0.43 -2.57
N MET A 100 5.11 -0.39 -1.54
CA MET A 100 4.91 0.01 -0.16
C MET A 100 5.58 -1.00 0.77
N VAL A 101 5.81 -0.65 2.02
CA VAL A 101 6.47 -1.55 2.97
C VAL A 101 5.60 -1.76 4.19
N TYR A 102 5.30 -3.03 4.48
CA TYR A 102 4.79 -3.44 5.77
C TYR A 102 5.97 -3.55 6.72
N PHE A 103 5.99 -2.77 7.79
CA PHE A 103 7.12 -2.75 8.72
C PHE A 103 6.67 -2.70 10.17
N GLY A 104 7.56 -3.10 11.05
CA GLY A 104 7.37 -3.15 12.48
C GLY A 104 8.63 -3.63 13.18
N THR A 105 8.52 -3.90 14.48
CA THR A 105 9.61 -4.47 15.26
C THR A 105 9.69 -5.98 15.01
N ARG A 106 10.90 -6.47 14.80
CA ARG A 106 11.13 -7.92 14.72
C ARG A 106 10.94 -8.57 16.09
N LYS A 107 10.17 -9.66 16.11
CA LYS A 107 10.02 -10.50 17.30
C LYS A 107 10.24 -11.98 16.99
N PRO A 108 10.94 -12.73 17.85
CA PRO A 108 10.99 -14.19 17.73
C PRO A 108 9.62 -14.80 18.08
N VAL A 109 9.23 -15.87 17.38
CA VAL A 109 7.91 -16.53 17.56
C VAL A 109 7.65 -16.91 19.01
N ARG A 110 8.68 -17.34 19.75
CA ARG A 110 8.59 -17.71 21.18
C ARG A 110 8.18 -16.57 22.13
N LYS A 111 8.36 -15.30 21.72
CA LYS A 111 8.01 -14.12 22.52
C LYS A 111 6.62 -13.53 22.15
N LEU A 112 5.81 -14.25 21.37
CA LEU A 112 4.52 -13.75 20.91
C LEU A 112 3.44 -13.90 21.98
N ASN A 113 2.80 -12.79 22.33
CA ASN A 113 1.57 -12.79 23.10
C ASN A 113 0.40 -13.31 22.24
N LYS A 114 -0.40 -14.23 22.76
CA LYS A 114 -1.55 -14.84 22.06
C LYS A 114 -2.56 -13.80 21.55
N PHE A 115 -2.72 -12.68 22.25
CA PHE A 115 -3.70 -11.62 21.90
C PHE A 115 -3.24 -10.64 20.83
N ARG A 116 -1.96 -10.64 20.40
CA ARG A 116 -1.41 -9.68 19.44
C ARG A 116 -1.15 -10.25 18.04
N LYS A 117 -1.61 -11.46 17.75
CA LYS A 117 -1.26 -12.16 16.50
C LYS A 117 -1.96 -11.64 15.25
N ASP A 118 -2.99 -10.81 15.38
CA ASP A 118 -3.86 -10.44 14.25
C ASP A 118 -3.19 -9.52 13.24
N TYR A 119 -2.25 -8.70 13.69
CA TYR A 119 -1.51 -7.75 12.85
C TYR A 119 -0.07 -8.21 12.57
N MET A 120 0.33 -9.40 13.00
CA MET A 120 1.70 -9.86 12.80
C MET A 120 1.88 -10.53 11.46
N LEU A 121 2.98 -10.20 10.79
CA LEU A 121 3.38 -10.81 9.53
C LEU A 121 4.54 -11.77 9.77
N SER A 122 4.36 -13.05 9.45
CA SER A 122 5.42 -14.05 9.58
C SER A 122 6.52 -13.85 8.53
N PHE A 123 7.77 -14.08 8.94
CA PHE A 123 8.87 -14.23 8.00
C PHE A 123 8.79 -15.57 7.26
N TRP A 124 9.12 -15.54 5.98
CA TRP A 124 9.16 -16.77 5.19
C TRP A 124 10.33 -17.72 5.59
N ARG A 125 11.43 -17.15 6.12
CA ARG A 125 12.58 -17.89 6.59
C ARG A 125 13.07 -17.29 7.91
N GLY A 126 13.38 -18.13 8.91
CA GLY A 126 14.07 -17.68 10.12
C GLY A 126 13.25 -17.49 11.40
N GLY A 127 12.01 -17.96 11.47
CA GLY A 127 11.31 -18.13 12.77
C GLY A 127 10.98 -16.83 13.52
N GLY A 128 10.72 -15.74 12.82
CA GLY A 128 10.32 -14.46 13.40
C GLY A 128 9.07 -13.86 12.77
N VAL A 129 8.60 -12.78 13.36
CA VAL A 129 7.47 -11.98 12.85
C VAL A 129 7.79 -10.50 12.85
N ILE A 130 7.11 -9.76 11.98
CA ILE A 130 7.03 -8.30 12.01
C ILE A 130 5.83 -7.93 12.87
N ASP A 131 6.06 -7.24 13.98
CA ASP A 131 5.00 -6.70 14.85
C ASP A 131 4.90 -5.18 14.63
N PRO A 132 3.86 -4.70 13.94
CA PRO A 132 3.68 -3.27 13.68
C PRO A 132 3.17 -2.51 14.92
N GLN A 133 2.60 -3.18 15.91
CA GLN A 133 1.99 -2.55 17.09
C GLN A 133 3.01 -2.10 18.13
N ASP A 134 4.14 -2.79 18.24
CA ASP A 134 5.25 -2.41 19.12
C ASP A 134 6.28 -1.50 18.46
N CYS A 135 6.01 -1.07 17.24
CA CYS A 135 6.89 -0.16 16.53
C CYS A 135 6.56 1.27 16.92
N PRO A 136 7.55 2.12 17.31
CA PRO A 136 7.32 3.54 17.60
C PRO A 136 6.89 4.34 16.38
N VAL A 137 6.89 3.72 15.21
CA VAL A 137 6.53 4.30 13.92
C VAL A 137 5.33 3.55 13.31
N SER A 138 4.53 4.26 12.52
CA SER A 138 3.22 3.74 12.06
C SER A 138 3.31 3.05 10.71
N SER A 139 3.04 1.74 10.67
CA SER A 139 2.77 1.01 9.43
C SER A 139 1.26 0.90 9.19
N LYS A 140 0.70 1.83 8.40
CA LYS A 140 -0.73 1.80 8.04
C LYS A 140 -1.15 0.50 7.35
N LEU A 141 -0.21 -0.22 6.72
CA LEU A 141 -0.50 -1.47 5.99
C LEU A 141 -1.01 -2.59 6.89
N GLN A 142 -0.85 -2.49 8.21
CA GLN A 142 -1.44 -3.45 9.16
C GLN A 142 -2.98 -3.51 9.07
N TYR A 143 -3.61 -2.47 8.51
CA TYR A 143 -5.07 -2.40 8.34
C TYR A 143 -5.56 -2.83 6.94
N MET A 144 -4.69 -3.45 6.13
CA MET A 144 -5.17 -4.15 4.93
C MET A 144 -6.06 -5.32 5.34
N SER A 145 -7.22 -5.45 4.70
CA SER A 145 -8.14 -6.54 5.00
C SER A 145 -7.88 -7.75 4.10
N ASN A 146 -8.32 -8.94 4.54
CA ASN A 146 -8.36 -10.11 3.66
C ASN A 146 -9.59 -10.05 2.75
N PRO A 147 -9.46 -10.38 1.46
CA PRO A 147 -10.62 -10.43 0.57
C PRO A 147 -11.61 -11.54 0.97
N GLY A 148 -12.89 -11.25 0.86
CA GLY A 148 -13.97 -12.20 1.08
C GLY A 148 -14.12 -13.25 -0.05
N PRO A 149 -15.18 -14.08 0.03
CA PRO A 149 -15.38 -15.17 -0.93
C PRO A 149 -15.55 -14.73 -2.38
N GLN A 150 -16.17 -13.56 -2.62
CA GLN A 150 -16.40 -12.98 -3.95
C GLN A 150 -15.39 -11.92 -4.36
N GLU A 151 -14.45 -11.60 -3.47
CA GLU A 151 -13.46 -10.56 -3.64
C GLU A 151 -12.07 -11.13 -3.96
N ARG A 152 -11.19 -10.30 -4.47
CA ARG A 152 -9.79 -10.68 -4.74
C ARG A 152 -8.83 -9.66 -4.15
N SER A 153 -7.61 -10.10 -3.89
CA SER A 153 -6.54 -9.20 -3.47
C SER A 153 -6.17 -8.24 -4.60
N ASN A 154 -5.91 -6.99 -4.25
CA ASN A 154 -5.33 -5.97 -5.12
C ASN A 154 -3.90 -5.59 -4.69
N VAL A 155 -3.40 -6.24 -3.64
CA VAL A 155 -2.03 -6.10 -3.12
C VAL A 155 -1.41 -7.47 -2.95
N THR A 156 -0.12 -7.58 -3.22
CA THR A 156 0.67 -8.78 -2.99
C THR A 156 2.00 -8.45 -2.34
N CYS A 157 2.51 -9.34 -1.48
CA CYS A 157 3.87 -9.24 -0.97
C CYS A 157 4.88 -9.73 -2.00
N THR A 158 6.10 -9.18 -1.92
CA THR A 158 7.26 -9.67 -2.68
C THR A 158 8.21 -10.44 -1.76
N ASN A 159 9.29 -10.97 -2.33
CA ASN A 159 10.34 -11.64 -1.55
C ASN A 159 11.35 -10.65 -0.94
N ARG A 160 11.21 -9.35 -1.22
CA ARG A 160 12.14 -8.33 -0.72
C ARG A 160 11.86 -8.01 0.73
N MET A 161 12.89 -8.12 1.55
CA MET A 161 12.91 -7.75 2.97
C MET A 161 13.83 -6.55 3.19
N PHE A 162 13.54 -5.77 4.23
CA PHE A 162 14.31 -4.64 4.70
C PHE A 162 14.72 -4.89 6.15
N GLY A 163 15.96 -4.56 6.48
CA GLY A 163 16.54 -4.79 7.79
C GLY A 163 17.10 -6.19 7.98
N ASP A 164 17.84 -6.38 9.08
CA ASP A 164 18.38 -7.70 9.44
C ASP A 164 17.28 -8.51 10.14
N THR A 165 16.99 -9.67 9.55
CA THR A 165 15.98 -10.58 10.10
C THR A 165 16.51 -11.42 11.28
N ARG A 166 17.77 -11.27 11.66
CA ARG A 166 18.42 -11.95 12.81
C ARG A 166 18.43 -11.11 14.07
N ASP A 167 18.55 -9.78 13.92
CA ASP A 167 18.67 -8.86 15.04
C ASP A 167 17.31 -8.24 15.43
N GLU A 168 17.19 -7.82 16.69
CA GLU A 168 16.06 -7.02 17.14
C GLU A 168 16.14 -5.63 16.51
N GLY A 169 15.02 -5.12 16.00
CA GLY A 169 14.96 -3.82 15.36
C GLY A 169 13.80 -3.67 14.39
N ILE A 170 13.82 -2.58 13.64
CA ILE A 170 12.82 -2.34 12.59
C ILE A 170 13.15 -3.19 11.38
N VAL A 171 12.18 -3.96 10.95
CA VAL A 171 12.24 -4.78 9.74
C VAL A 171 10.99 -4.53 8.91
N GLY A 172 11.08 -4.79 7.61
CA GLY A 172 9.94 -4.60 6.73
C GLY A 172 9.91 -5.59 5.59
N ARG A 173 8.73 -5.75 5.00
CA ARG A 173 8.51 -6.54 3.79
C ARG A 173 7.86 -5.70 2.72
N GLU A 174 8.40 -5.79 1.50
CA GLU A 174 7.84 -5.08 0.35
C GLU A 174 6.51 -5.68 -0.06
N TYR A 175 5.57 -4.80 -0.31
CA TYR A 175 4.29 -5.05 -0.95
C TYR A 175 4.17 -4.21 -2.23
N LYS A 176 3.32 -4.65 -3.14
CA LYS A 176 2.98 -3.90 -4.35
C LYS A 176 1.54 -4.11 -4.76
N THR A 177 0.98 -3.12 -5.43
CA THR A 177 -0.33 -3.23 -6.08
C THR A 177 -0.24 -4.19 -7.27
N THR A 178 -1.25 -5.03 -7.45
CA THR A 178 -1.31 -6.00 -8.56
C THR A 178 -1.95 -5.44 -9.82
N GLU A 179 -2.65 -4.31 -9.66
CA GLU A 179 -3.39 -3.62 -10.71
C GLU A 179 -3.47 -2.12 -10.38
N PHE A 180 -4.05 -1.33 -11.28
CA PHE A 180 -4.45 0.04 -11.01
C PHE A 180 -5.55 0.04 -9.93
N ILE A 181 -5.39 0.89 -8.91
CA ILE A 181 -6.32 1.02 -7.79
C ILE A 181 -6.90 2.44 -7.80
N PRO A 182 -8.20 2.61 -8.09
CA PRO A 182 -8.84 3.90 -8.00
C PRO A 182 -8.82 4.47 -6.57
N LYS A 183 -8.79 5.79 -6.45
CA LYS A 183 -9.01 6.51 -5.19
C LYS A 183 -10.29 6.02 -4.50
N GLY A 184 -10.24 5.86 -3.18
CA GLY A 184 -11.38 5.38 -2.37
C GLY A 184 -11.52 3.87 -2.30
N THR A 185 -10.73 3.11 -3.07
CA THR A 185 -10.76 1.64 -3.05
C THR A 185 -10.07 1.08 -1.81
N GLN A 186 -10.67 0.05 -1.23
CA GLN A 186 -10.09 -0.69 -0.12
C GLN A 186 -8.88 -1.52 -0.55
N MET A 187 -7.83 -1.50 0.28
CA MET A 187 -6.63 -2.28 0.07
C MET A 187 -6.81 -3.68 0.65
N LEU A 188 -6.72 -4.71 -0.20
CA LEU A 188 -6.95 -6.11 0.17
C LEU A 188 -5.71 -6.96 -0.08
N GLN A 189 -5.34 -7.71 0.95
CA GLN A 189 -4.23 -8.66 0.92
C GLN A 189 -4.70 -10.04 1.38
N PHE A 190 -4.25 -11.10 0.73
CA PHE A 190 -4.50 -12.46 1.17
C PHE A 190 -3.63 -12.82 2.39
N TYR A 191 -4.25 -13.21 3.51
CA TYR A 191 -3.58 -13.55 4.77
C TYR A 191 -3.01 -14.96 4.81
N GLY A 192 -3.37 -15.78 3.84
CA GLY A 192 -3.03 -17.20 3.83
C GLY A 192 -4.23 -18.09 4.14
N PRO A 193 -4.15 -19.40 3.80
CA PRO A 193 -5.31 -20.30 3.89
C PRO A 193 -5.72 -20.58 5.33
N GLN A 194 -4.77 -20.60 6.27
CA GLN A 194 -5.00 -21.02 7.65
C GLN A 194 -5.40 -19.89 8.59
N TRP A 195 -5.33 -18.62 8.18
CA TRP A 195 -5.53 -17.49 9.09
C TRP A 195 -6.94 -17.49 9.71
N PHE A 196 -7.96 -17.71 8.90
CA PHE A 196 -9.36 -17.77 9.34
C PHE A 196 -9.66 -19.07 10.09
N ALA A 197 -9.25 -20.22 9.55
CA ALA A 197 -9.48 -21.52 10.16
C ALA A 197 -8.86 -21.63 11.56
N SER A 198 -7.67 -21.08 11.77
CA SER A 198 -7.00 -21.10 13.08
C SER A 198 -7.66 -20.21 14.15
N ARG A 199 -8.64 -19.37 13.77
CA ARG A 199 -9.37 -18.43 14.64
C ARG A 199 -10.86 -18.71 14.72
N ASP A 200 -11.32 -19.71 13.98
CA ASP A 200 -12.76 -20.03 13.82
C ASP A 200 -13.59 -18.81 13.40
N ILE A 201 -13.06 -18.05 12.41
CA ILE A 201 -13.70 -16.86 11.88
C ILE A 201 -14.18 -17.14 10.45
N GLU A 202 -15.45 -16.87 10.18
CA GLU A 202 -16.01 -16.94 8.85
C GLU A 202 -15.49 -15.80 7.94
N LYS A 203 -15.21 -16.14 6.68
CA LYS A 203 -14.85 -15.12 5.66
C LYS A 203 -16.10 -14.45 5.14
N ILE A 204 -16.13 -13.13 5.27
CA ILE A 204 -17.18 -12.29 4.68
C ILE A 204 -16.59 -11.37 3.62
N ASN A 205 -17.42 -10.88 2.70
CA ASN A 205 -17.03 -9.81 1.79
C ASN A 205 -16.88 -8.52 2.58
N VAL A 206 -15.76 -7.82 2.38
CA VAL A 206 -15.39 -6.62 3.14
C VAL A 206 -15.60 -5.33 2.37
N GLY A 207 -15.87 -5.40 1.06
CA GLY A 207 -16.18 -4.23 0.24
C GLY A 207 -17.57 -3.67 0.51
N THR A 208 -17.70 -2.37 0.45
CA THR A 208 -18.98 -1.65 0.57
C THR A 208 -19.15 -0.67 -0.58
N LYS A 209 -20.34 -0.07 -0.74
CA LYS A 209 -20.57 0.99 -1.74
C LYS A 209 -19.62 2.17 -1.54
N LYS A 210 -19.30 2.50 -0.29
CA LYS A 210 -18.40 3.60 0.07
C LYS A 210 -16.91 3.25 -0.14
N TYR A 211 -16.56 1.99 0.12
CA TYR A 211 -15.19 1.46 0.01
C TYR A 211 -15.21 0.15 -0.79
N PRO A 212 -15.26 0.24 -2.14
CA PRO A 212 -15.38 -0.94 -2.97
C PRO A 212 -14.12 -1.81 -2.88
N ALA A 213 -14.34 -3.12 -2.90
CA ALA A 213 -13.30 -4.12 -3.08
C ALA A 213 -13.30 -4.64 -4.53
N PRO A 214 -12.14 -5.05 -5.07
CA PRO A 214 -12.09 -5.64 -6.39
C PRO A 214 -12.77 -7.02 -6.39
N LEU A 215 -13.70 -7.24 -7.32
CA LEU A 215 -14.43 -8.50 -7.45
C LEU A 215 -13.59 -9.55 -8.17
N LYS A 216 -13.82 -10.82 -7.87
CA LYS A 216 -13.24 -11.94 -8.63
C LYS A 216 -13.70 -11.83 -10.09
N ARG A 217 -12.75 -11.97 -11.01
CA ARG A 217 -13.08 -12.04 -12.44
C ARG A 217 -13.90 -13.32 -12.68
N LYS A 218 -15.03 -13.20 -13.37
CA LYS A 218 -15.72 -14.38 -13.89
C LYS A 218 -14.72 -15.11 -14.80
N ARG A 219 -14.47 -16.38 -14.54
CA ARG A 219 -13.75 -17.22 -15.51
C ARG A 219 -14.64 -17.26 -16.75
N GLY A 220 -14.22 -16.62 -17.84
CA GLY A 220 -14.83 -16.80 -19.14
C GLY A 220 -14.85 -18.30 -19.42
N ARG A 221 -16.01 -18.89 -19.69
CA ARG A 221 -16.05 -20.18 -20.36
C ARG A 221 -15.35 -19.96 -21.68
N ILE A 222 -14.24 -20.64 -21.88
CA ILE A 222 -13.68 -20.88 -23.20
C ILE A 222 -14.64 -21.90 -23.80
N GLU A 223 -15.56 -21.44 -24.65
CA GLU A 223 -16.36 -22.28 -25.52
C GLU A 223 -15.51 -22.79 -26.67
#